data_ee6b8f1d44f76e86c5b14d9c13e34518
#
_entry.id   ee6b8f1d44f76e86c5b14d9c13e34518
#
_cell.length_a   1.000
_cell.length_b   1.000
_cell.length_c   1.000
_cell.angle_alpha   90.00
_cell.angle_beta   90.00
_cell.angle_gamma   90.00
#
_symmetry.space_group_name_H-M   'P 1'
#
loop_
_entity.id
_entity.type
_entity.pdbx_description
1 polymer ?
#
loop_
_entity_poly.entity_id
_entity_poly.type
_entity_poly.pdbx_seq_one_letter_code
_entity_poly.pdbx_strand_id
1 'polypeptide(L)'
;MNTHHHLPCPCGSGTSYAGCCRPLHLRQILPPTAEALMRSRYGAYVLHLIDYIIATTVPAQQTFLDAAELMQWSREAEWLGLNVIAHRNLGKQHAQVEFEAYFQDGGNRTVHHELSAFVKIAEQWYFIDPTVPLPTMKQPCICGSGKKF
;
A
#
# COMPACT_ATOMS: atom_id res chain seq x y z
N MET A 1 3.42 -28.86 -11.99
CA MET A 1 3.84 -28.14 -10.80
C MET A 1 3.69 -26.63 -11.03
N ASN A 2 3.07 -25.98 -10.10
CA ASN A 2 2.86 -24.53 -10.24
C ASN A 2 4.10 -23.79 -9.74
N THR A 3 4.87 -23.22 -10.66
CA THR A 3 6.12 -22.50 -10.33
C THR A 3 5.87 -21.20 -9.60
N HIS A 4 4.65 -20.65 -9.64
CA HIS A 4 4.35 -19.39 -8.95
C HIS A 4 4.49 -19.49 -7.44
N HIS A 5 4.33 -20.67 -6.85
CA HIS A 5 4.48 -20.87 -5.41
C HIS A 5 5.91 -20.68 -4.91
N HIS A 6 6.89 -20.77 -5.81
CA HIS A 6 8.31 -20.69 -5.44
C HIS A 6 8.93 -19.34 -5.79
N LEU A 7 8.18 -18.46 -6.46
CA LEU A 7 8.70 -17.15 -6.83
C LEU A 7 8.81 -16.26 -5.59
N PRO A 8 9.90 -15.48 -5.49
CA PRO A 8 10.03 -14.50 -4.40
C PRO A 8 8.88 -13.49 -4.46
N CYS A 9 8.44 -13.05 -3.29
CA CYS A 9 7.44 -11.99 -3.27
C CYS A 9 8.01 -10.69 -3.82
N PRO A 10 7.31 -9.99 -4.72
CA PRO A 10 7.81 -8.73 -5.26
C PRO A 10 8.04 -7.65 -4.20
N CYS A 11 7.44 -7.80 -3.01
CA CYS A 11 7.63 -6.82 -1.94
C CYS A 11 9.03 -6.85 -1.31
N GLY A 12 9.88 -7.81 -1.68
CA GLY A 12 11.24 -7.87 -1.17
C GLY A 12 11.40 -8.44 0.22
N SER A 13 10.36 -9.14 0.74
CA SER A 13 10.42 -9.71 2.10
C SER A 13 11.37 -10.87 2.25
N GLY A 14 11.78 -11.49 1.13
CA GLY A 14 12.59 -12.70 1.16
C GLY A 14 11.77 -13.98 1.26
N THR A 15 10.45 -13.87 1.43
CA THR A 15 9.52 -14.99 1.50
C THR A 15 8.90 -15.21 0.13
N SER A 16 8.44 -16.43 -0.17
CA SER A 16 7.73 -16.68 -1.42
C SER A 16 6.43 -15.89 -1.48
N TYR A 17 6.00 -15.54 -2.69
CA TYR A 17 4.76 -14.80 -2.87
C TYR A 17 3.57 -15.53 -2.25
N ALA A 18 3.47 -16.83 -2.44
CA ALA A 18 2.37 -17.64 -1.90
C ALA A 18 2.30 -17.59 -0.38
N GLY A 19 3.42 -17.40 0.29
CA GLY A 19 3.48 -17.30 1.75
C GLY A 19 3.60 -15.88 2.29
N CYS A 20 3.50 -14.88 1.42
CA CYS A 20 3.69 -13.48 1.80
C CYS A 20 2.49 -12.63 1.39
N CYS A 21 2.58 -11.93 0.24
CA CYS A 21 1.53 -10.97 -0.15
C CYS A 21 0.30 -11.63 -0.78
N ARG A 22 0.43 -12.83 -1.33
CA ARG A 22 -0.70 -13.46 -2.02
C ARG A 22 -1.94 -13.61 -1.15
N PRO A 23 -1.85 -14.12 0.09
CA PRO A 23 -3.05 -14.22 0.95
C PRO A 23 -3.68 -12.85 1.22
N LEU A 24 -2.86 -11.80 1.30
CA LEU A 24 -3.36 -10.44 1.46
C LEU A 24 -4.03 -9.95 0.19
N HIS A 25 -3.43 -10.18 -0.97
CA HIS A 25 -4.00 -9.78 -2.26
C HIS A 25 -5.32 -10.50 -2.54
N LEU A 26 -5.45 -11.74 -2.12
CA LEU A 26 -6.68 -12.51 -2.26
C LEU A 26 -7.69 -12.20 -1.17
N ARG A 27 -7.33 -11.34 -0.21
CA ARG A 27 -8.17 -10.93 0.91
C ARG A 27 -8.59 -12.10 1.80
N GLN A 28 -7.76 -13.13 1.85
CA GLN A 28 -7.96 -14.28 2.73
C GLN A 28 -7.61 -13.93 4.18
N ILE A 29 -6.63 -13.03 4.35
CA ILE A 29 -6.26 -12.48 5.65
C ILE A 29 -6.04 -10.97 5.49
N LEU A 30 -6.18 -10.24 6.59
CA LEU A 30 -5.89 -8.81 6.61
C LEU A 30 -4.43 -8.58 6.98
N PRO A 31 -3.79 -7.53 6.44
CA PRO A 31 -2.43 -7.18 6.86
C PRO A 31 -2.39 -6.93 8.38
N PRO A 32 -1.52 -7.62 9.11
CA PRO A 32 -1.47 -7.46 10.57
C PRO A 32 -0.82 -6.16 11.01
N THR A 33 -0.03 -5.53 10.16
CA THR A 33 0.68 -4.28 10.47
C THR A 33 0.61 -3.33 9.29
N ALA A 34 0.89 -2.04 9.55
CA ALA A 34 0.99 -1.06 8.48
C ALA A 34 2.12 -1.41 7.50
N GLU A 35 3.24 -1.96 8.00
CA GLU A 35 4.32 -2.40 7.13
C GLU A 35 3.88 -3.52 6.21
N ALA A 36 3.13 -4.50 6.73
CA ALA A 36 2.61 -5.60 5.90
C ALA A 36 1.68 -5.06 4.82
N LEU A 37 0.83 -4.09 5.16
CA LEU A 37 -0.02 -3.43 4.18
C LEU A 37 0.80 -2.72 3.12
N MET A 38 1.79 -1.94 3.52
CA MET A 38 2.63 -1.19 2.59
C MET A 38 3.35 -2.13 1.61
N ARG A 39 3.92 -3.22 2.13
CA ARG A 39 4.58 -4.22 1.28
C ARG A 39 3.61 -4.85 0.29
N SER A 40 2.40 -5.17 0.74
CA SER A 40 1.40 -5.78 -0.14
C SER A 40 0.92 -4.80 -1.21
N ARG A 41 0.86 -3.51 -0.90
CA ARG A 41 0.50 -2.49 -1.89
C ARG A 41 1.58 -2.36 -2.95
N TYR A 42 2.86 -2.38 -2.55
CA TYR A 42 3.95 -2.38 -3.51
C TYR A 42 3.84 -3.59 -4.44
N GLY A 43 3.65 -4.78 -3.87
CA GLY A 43 3.46 -5.99 -4.66
C GLY A 43 2.26 -5.91 -5.58
N ALA A 44 1.20 -5.23 -5.14
CA ALA A 44 0.01 -5.03 -5.98
C ALA A 44 0.31 -4.13 -7.18
N TYR A 45 1.14 -3.10 -7.01
CA TYR A 45 1.58 -2.30 -8.17
C TYR A 45 2.39 -3.13 -9.15
N VAL A 46 3.31 -3.95 -8.65
CA VAL A 46 4.13 -4.84 -9.51
C VAL A 46 3.25 -5.79 -10.32
N LEU A 47 2.19 -6.30 -9.69
CA LEU A 47 1.29 -7.29 -10.30
C LEU A 47 0.05 -6.66 -10.94
N HIS A 48 -0.07 -5.34 -10.93
CA HIS A 48 -1.17 -4.58 -11.54
C HIS A 48 -2.53 -4.87 -10.89
N LEU A 49 -2.55 -5.11 -9.57
CA LEU A 49 -3.75 -5.40 -8.81
C LEU A 49 -4.37 -4.10 -8.29
N ILE A 50 -4.90 -3.29 -9.20
CA ILE A 50 -5.37 -1.95 -8.89
C ILE A 50 -6.57 -1.95 -7.94
N ASP A 51 -7.45 -2.95 -8.02
CA ASP A 51 -8.57 -3.07 -7.08
C ASP A 51 -8.08 -3.16 -5.65
N TYR A 52 -6.98 -3.87 -5.41
CA TYR A 52 -6.39 -3.97 -4.09
C TYR A 52 -5.86 -2.61 -3.61
N ILE A 53 -5.22 -1.88 -4.52
CA ILE A 53 -4.71 -0.53 -4.20
C ILE A 53 -5.84 0.38 -3.75
N ILE A 54 -6.94 0.40 -4.49
CA ILE A 54 -8.09 1.24 -4.15
C ILE A 54 -8.75 0.78 -2.85
N ALA A 55 -8.97 -0.53 -2.70
CA ALA A 55 -9.65 -1.08 -1.53
C ALA A 55 -8.85 -0.87 -0.23
N THR A 56 -7.52 -0.75 -0.33
CA THR A 56 -6.65 -0.53 0.84
C THR A 56 -6.31 0.94 1.07
N THR A 57 -6.80 1.84 0.24
CA THR A 57 -6.76 3.28 0.52
C THR A 57 -7.94 3.61 1.43
N VAL A 58 -7.74 4.55 2.36
CA VAL A 58 -8.79 4.89 3.32
C VAL A 58 -10.10 5.20 2.61
N PRO A 59 -11.25 4.70 3.11
CA PRO A 59 -12.53 4.81 2.37
C PRO A 59 -12.89 6.23 1.95
N ALA A 60 -12.58 7.22 2.79
CA ALA A 60 -12.90 8.61 2.47
C ALA A 60 -12.20 9.13 1.21
N GLN A 61 -11.14 8.47 0.77
CA GLN A 61 -10.37 8.89 -0.40
C GLN A 61 -10.61 8.02 -1.64
N GLN A 62 -11.29 6.89 -1.50
CA GLN A 62 -11.40 5.93 -2.61
C GLN A 62 -12.07 6.52 -3.85
N THR A 63 -13.05 7.39 -3.66
CA THR A 63 -13.78 8.01 -4.78
C THR A 63 -12.94 8.98 -5.58
N PHE A 64 -11.81 9.44 -5.02
CA PHE A 64 -10.91 10.37 -5.72
C PHE A 64 -9.83 9.64 -6.53
N LEU A 65 -9.78 8.31 -6.45
CA LEU A 65 -8.77 7.55 -7.17
C LEU A 65 -9.27 7.17 -8.56
N ASP A 66 -8.39 7.29 -9.56
CA ASP A 66 -8.69 6.91 -10.93
C ASP A 66 -8.01 5.58 -11.24
N ALA A 67 -8.83 4.53 -11.35
CA ALA A 67 -8.30 3.18 -11.58
C ALA A 67 -7.53 3.08 -12.90
N ALA A 68 -7.98 3.77 -13.93
CA ALA A 68 -7.32 3.74 -15.23
C ALA A 68 -5.92 4.37 -15.17
N GLU A 69 -5.80 5.51 -14.49
CA GLU A 69 -4.50 6.16 -14.30
C GLU A 69 -3.55 5.30 -13.47
N LEU A 70 -4.06 4.70 -12.39
CA LEU A 70 -3.25 3.82 -11.56
C LEU A 70 -2.77 2.60 -12.35
N MET A 71 -3.65 2.02 -13.15
CA MET A 71 -3.30 0.88 -13.98
C MET A 71 -2.23 1.24 -15.02
N GLN A 72 -2.39 2.39 -15.67
CA GLN A 72 -1.44 2.86 -16.66
C GLN A 72 -0.06 3.06 -16.04
N TRP A 73 0.01 3.74 -14.91
CA TRP A 73 1.28 3.96 -14.22
C TRP A 73 1.91 2.66 -13.77
N SER A 74 1.10 1.76 -13.23
CA SER A 74 1.55 0.44 -12.77
C SER A 74 2.19 -0.36 -13.90
N ARG A 75 1.67 -0.25 -15.13
CA ARG A 75 2.19 -0.97 -16.29
C ARG A 75 3.40 -0.30 -16.94
N GLU A 76 3.44 1.02 -16.92
CA GLU A 76 4.52 1.77 -17.55
C GLU A 76 5.81 1.74 -16.73
N ALA A 77 5.72 1.70 -15.41
CA ALA A 77 6.88 1.64 -14.54
C ALA A 77 7.46 0.23 -14.50
N GLU A 78 8.77 0.12 -14.60
CA GLU A 78 9.46 -1.14 -14.36
C GLU A 78 9.89 -1.14 -12.89
N TRP A 79 9.28 -2.00 -12.08
CA TRP A 79 9.51 -2.05 -10.64
C TRP A 79 10.79 -2.83 -10.33
N LEU A 80 11.71 -2.18 -9.61
CA LEU A 80 13.06 -2.72 -9.38
C LEU A 80 13.30 -3.16 -7.95
N GLY A 81 12.46 -2.77 -6.99
CA GLY A 81 12.62 -3.21 -5.62
C GLY A 81 12.04 -2.25 -4.60
N LEU A 82 12.05 -2.70 -3.36
CA LEU A 82 11.51 -1.98 -2.22
C LEU A 82 12.46 -2.11 -1.04
N ASN A 83 12.74 -1.01 -0.36
CA ASN A 83 13.49 -0.99 0.88
C ASN A 83 12.68 -0.30 1.96
N VAL A 84 12.27 -1.06 2.99
CA VAL A 84 11.57 -0.49 4.13
C VAL A 84 12.60 -0.02 5.15
N ILE A 85 12.60 1.29 5.42
CA ILE A 85 13.60 1.92 6.29
C ILE A 85 13.16 1.87 7.75
N ALA A 86 11.89 2.22 8.03
CA ALA A 86 11.39 2.30 9.40
C ALA A 86 9.89 2.11 9.44
N HIS A 87 9.41 1.59 10.57
CA HIS A 87 8.00 1.43 10.85
C HIS A 87 7.75 1.97 12.25
N ARG A 88 6.76 2.85 12.40
CA ARG A 88 6.47 3.48 13.68
C ARG A 88 4.97 3.48 13.94
N ASN A 89 4.57 2.98 15.11
CA ASN A 89 3.19 3.10 15.57
C ASN A 89 3.00 4.43 16.27
N LEU A 90 1.92 5.14 15.94
CA LEU A 90 1.55 6.42 16.53
C LEU A 90 0.23 6.25 17.28
N GLY A 91 0.26 5.48 18.36
CA GLY A 91 -0.93 5.10 19.10
C GLY A 91 -1.54 3.81 18.52
N LYS A 92 -2.81 3.54 18.87
CA LYS A 92 -3.45 2.27 18.54
C LYS A 92 -3.99 2.21 17.10
N GLN A 93 -4.28 3.37 16.51
CA GLN A 93 -4.98 3.44 15.23
C GLN A 93 -4.19 4.12 14.13
N HIS A 94 -2.98 4.56 14.38
CA HIS A 94 -2.16 5.26 13.39
C HIS A 94 -0.76 4.68 13.34
N ALA A 95 -0.15 4.73 12.15
CA ALA A 95 1.22 4.28 11.96
C ALA A 95 1.85 5.02 10.79
N GLN A 96 3.18 5.01 10.76
CA GLN A 96 3.95 5.53 9.63
C GLN A 96 4.93 4.44 9.18
N VAL A 97 5.17 4.37 7.87
CA VAL A 97 6.19 3.50 7.30
C VAL A 97 7.03 4.34 6.35
N GLU A 98 8.32 4.37 6.60
CA GLU A 98 9.27 5.04 5.72
C GLU A 98 9.91 4.01 4.80
N PHE A 99 9.92 4.28 3.50
CA PHE A 99 10.45 3.33 2.54
C PHE A 99 10.99 4.03 1.30
N GLU A 100 11.77 3.27 0.52
CA GLU A 100 12.21 3.65 -0.81
C GLU A 100 11.72 2.61 -1.80
N ALA A 101 11.05 3.05 -2.86
CA ALA A 101 10.65 2.20 -3.96
C ALA A 101 11.52 2.54 -5.17
N TYR A 102 12.08 1.52 -5.79
CA TYR A 102 12.98 1.69 -6.93
C TYR A 102 12.25 1.27 -8.19
N PHE A 103 12.26 2.13 -9.20
CA PHE A 103 11.61 1.81 -10.47
C PHE A 103 12.28 2.55 -11.61
N GLN A 104 11.98 2.10 -12.84
CA GLN A 104 12.47 2.73 -14.05
C GLN A 104 11.26 3.21 -14.85
N ASP A 105 11.30 4.47 -15.25
CA ASP A 105 10.23 5.09 -16.01
C ASP A 105 10.84 5.82 -17.19
N GLY A 106 10.44 5.45 -18.41
CA GLY A 106 10.96 6.05 -19.62
C GLY A 106 12.46 5.90 -19.79
N GLY A 107 13.06 4.84 -19.25
CA GLY A 107 14.50 4.60 -19.31
C GLY A 107 15.28 5.28 -18.19
N ASN A 108 14.62 6.02 -17.32
CA ASN A 108 15.25 6.69 -16.18
C ASN A 108 15.00 5.93 -14.90
N ARG A 109 16.09 5.57 -14.20
CA ARG A 109 16.01 4.92 -12.91
C ARG A 109 15.65 5.94 -11.83
N THR A 110 14.60 5.68 -11.07
CA THR A 110 14.07 6.59 -10.08
C THR A 110 13.96 5.93 -8.72
N VAL A 111 14.24 6.70 -7.67
CA VAL A 111 14.01 6.28 -6.28
C VAL A 111 12.91 7.16 -5.73
N HIS A 112 11.80 6.53 -5.30
CA HIS A 112 10.72 7.22 -4.62
C HIS A 112 10.85 6.97 -3.13
N HIS A 113 11.20 8.00 -2.39
CA HIS A 113 11.31 7.94 -0.93
C HIS A 113 10.07 8.59 -0.33
N GLU A 114 9.40 7.88 0.55
CA GLU A 114 8.18 8.36 1.16
C GLU A 114 8.08 7.95 2.62
N LEU A 115 7.50 8.83 3.42
CA LEU A 115 7.02 8.52 4.76
C LEU A 115 5.50 8.47 4.68
N SER A 116 4.97 7.26 4.57
CA SER A 116 3.53 7.05 4.37
C SER A 116 2.78 6.96 5.69
N ALA A 117 1.58 7.53 5.72
CA ALA A 117 0.70 7.47 6.87
C ALA A 117 -0.37 6.40 6.67
N PHE A 118 -0.71 5.73 7.77
CA PHE A 118 -1.71 4.65 7.79
C PHE A 118 -2.65 4.83 8.96
N VAL A 119 -3.88 4.37 8.78
CA VAL A 119 -4.90 4.42 9.82
C VAL A 119 -5.59 3.07 9.92
N LYS A 120 -5.94 2.67 11.15
CA LYS A 120 -6.65 1.42 11.42
C LYS A 120 -8.11 1.72 11.71
N ILE A 121 -9.00 1.15 10.91
CA ILE A 121 -10.44 1.30 11.03
C ILE A 121 -11.06 -0.09 11.11
N ALA A 122 -11.85 -0.36 12.15
CA ALA A 122 -12.51 -1.67 12.33
C ALA A 122 -11.53 -2.84 12.15
N GLU A 123 -10.38 -2.74 12.81
CA GLU A 123 -9.33 -3.75 12.82
C GLU A 123 -8.61 -3.95 11.48
N GLN A 124 -8.80 -3.04 10.53
CA GLN A 124 -8.15 -3.11 9.22
C GLN A 124 -7.30 -1.86 8.97
N TRP A 125 -6.06 -2.06 8.54
CA TRP A 125 -5.16 -0.97 8.15
C TRP A 125 -5.49 -0.45 6.77
N TYR A 126 -5.42 0.88 6.61
CA TYR A 126 -5.61 1.58 5.34
C TYR A 126 -4.49 2.59 5.13
N PHE A 127 -4.15 2.80 3.86
CA PHE A 127 -3.20 3.83 3.45
C PHE A 127 -3.91 5.18 3.33
N ILE A 128 -3.25 6.24 3.80
CA ILE A 128 -3.72 7.62 3.60
C ILE A 128 -2.92 8.21 2.45
N ASP A 129 -3.58 8.50 1.33
CA ASP A 129 -2.91 9.01 0.14
C ASP A 129 -2.66 10.51 0.25
N PRO A 130 -1.40 10.96 0.24
CA PRO A 130 -1.11 12.39 0.38
C PRO A 130 -1.44 13.20 -0.87
N THR A 131 -1.72 12.55 -2.00
CA THR A 131 -1.97 13.23 -3.28
C THR A 131 -3.42 13.55 -3.54
N VAL A 132 -4.35 13.08 -2.70
CA VAL A 132 -5.78 13.33 -2.86
C VAL A 132 -6.35 14.02 -1.62
N PRO A 133 -7.55 14.64 -1.73
CA PRO A 133 -8.12 15.40 -0.62
C PRO A 133 -8.38 14.56 0.63
N LEU A 134 -8.18 15.18 1.79
CA LEU A 134 -8.52 14.63 3.10
C LEU A 134 -9.72 15.39 3.68
N PRO A 135 -10.45 14.77 4.62
CA PRO A 135 -11.53 15.47 5.30
C PRO A 135 -11.04 16.76 5.97
N THR A 136 -11.91 17.76 6.02
CA THR A 136 -11.60 19.02 6.69
C THR A 136 -11.64 18.83 8.21
N MET A 137 -11.17 19.84 8.94
CA MET A 137 -11.20 19.84 10.41
C MET A 137 -12.60 19.71 10.98
N LYS A 138 -13.63 20.07 10.20
CA LYS A 138 -15.02 20.00 10.63
C LYS A 138 -15.65 18.62 10.44
N GLN A 139 -14.98 17.73 9.76
CA GLN A 139 -15.48 16.38 9.49
C GLN A 139 -14.95 15.40 10.54
N PRO A 140 -15.65 14.29 10.80
CA PRO A 140 -15.12 13.26 11.68
C PRO A 140 -13.79 12.73 11.18
N CYS A 141 -12.98 12.23 12.10
CA CYS A 141 -11.71 11.60 11.75
C CYS A 141 -11.93 10.46 10.76
N ILE A 142 -11.06 10.34 9.75
CA ILE A 142 -11.11 9.26 8.78
C ILE A 142 -10.91 7.89 9.40
N CYS A 143 -10.42 7.83 10.65
CA CYS A 143 -10.28 6.56 11.37
C CYS A 143 -11.59 6.00 11.91
N GLY A 144 -12.71 6.72 11.73
CA GLY A 144 -14.02 6.27 12.19
C GLY A 144 -14.24 6.41 13.69
N SER A 145 -13.36 7.12 14.40
CA SER A 145 -13.46 7.28 15.86
C SER A 145 -14.52 8.29 16.28
N GLY A 146 -15.08 9.08 15.35
CA GLY A 146 -16.01 10.15 15.64
C GLY A 146 -15.34 11.45 16.08
N LYS A 147 -14.03 11.45 16.26
CA LYS A 147 -13.27 12.65 16.59
C LYS A 147 -13.00 13.46 15.32
N LYS A 148 -12.80 14.76 15.48
CA LYS A 148 -12.42 15.60 14.36
C LYS A 148 -11.01 15.25 13.89
N PHE A 149 -10.82 15.30 12.59
CA PHE A 149 -9.52 15.03 11.95
C PHE A 149 -8.46 16.15 12.20
#